data_b0f6faadde434b60542a4f28ac27ec89
#
_entry.id   b0f6faadde434b60542a4f28ac27ec89
#
_cell.length_a   1.000
_cell.length_b   1.000
_cell.length_c   1.000
_cell.angle_alpha   90.00
_cell.angle_beta   90.00
_cell.angle_gamma   90.00
#
_symmetry.space_group_name_H-M   'P 1'
#
loop_
_entity.id
_entity.type
_entity.pdbx_description
1 polymer ?
#
loop_
_entity_poly.entity_id
_entity_poly.type
_entity_poly.pdbx_seq_one_letter_code
_entity_poly.pdbx_strand_id
1 'polypeptide(L)'
;MMNWKRHSISGVFVFLLLGVFAVFSMLLTVLGAQAYREIIDESSSHTRERIMQTFVRNAVRAQDEADAVSIEEYDGVPVLAIHSDIDGEGYTQYIYCWQGELRELFTSARYAFEPEDGTPICEAEGFEAVLENGLLTARMTDAEGTVSTAYIACRSVQ
;
A
#
# COMPACT_ATOMS: atom_id res chain seq x y z
N MET A 1 57.15 -49.31 13.26
CA MET A 1 57.22 -48.13 12.36
C MET A 1 56.04 -48.05 11.47
N MET A 2 55.38 -46.85 11.43
CA MET A 2 54.42 -46.41 10.42
C MET A 2 52.93 -46.75 10.58
N ASN A 3 52.26 -45.96 11.44
CA ASN A 3 50.82 -45.76 11.33
C ASN A 3 50.44 -44.26 11.22
N TRP A 4 51.37 -43.37 10.91
CA TRP A 4 51.15 -41.92 10.87
C TRP A 4 50.44 -41.41 9.59
N LYS A 5 50.53 -42.10 8.48
CA LYS A 5 49.93 -41.65 7.23
C LYS A 5 48.41 -41.85 7.12
N ARG A 6 47.85 -42.80 7.83
CA ARG A 6 46.37 -43.06 7.77
C ARG A 6 45.59 -42.03 8.59
N HIS A 7 46.10 -41.51 9.67
CA HIS A 7 45.41 -40.51 10.47
C HIS A 7 45.37 -39.11 9.79
N SER A 8 46.41 -38.79 9.00
CA SER A 8 46.48 -37.52 8.28
C SER A 8 45.40 -37.44 7.16
N ILE A 9 45.16 -38.48 6.43
CA ILE A 9 44.17 -38.55 5.32
C ILE A 9 42.77 -38.44 5.90
N SER A 10 42.45 -39.12 6.98
CA SER A 10 41.14 -39.01 7.67
C SER A 10 40.87 -37.61 8.20
N GLY A 11 41.90 -36.95 8.75
CA GLY A 11 41.77 -35.58 9.24
C GLY A 11 41.44 -34.58 8.11
N VAL A 12 42.17 -34.66 7.01
CA VAL A 12 41.95 -33.81 5.83
C VAL A 12 40.55 -34.03 5.26
N PHE A 13 40.10 -35.28 5.17
CA PHE A 13 38.76 -35.62 4.70
C PHE A 13 37.65 -35.03 5.59
N VAL A 14 37.79 -35.11 6.91
CA VAL A 14 36.83 -34.50 7.87
C VAL A 14 36.79 -32.97 7.72
N PHE A 15 37.96 -32.32 7.60
CA PHE A 15 38.02 -30.88 7.37
C PHE A 15 37.35 -30.43 6.05
N LEU A 16 37.55 -31.21 4.99
CA LEU A 16 36.93 -30.97 3.70
C LEU A 16 35.41 -31.10 3.78
N LEU A 17 34.94 -32.13 4.46
CA LEU A 17 33.51 -32.41 4.67
C LEU A 17 32.86 -31.30 5.51
N LEU A 18 33.53 -30.83 6.56
CA LEU A 18 33.09 -29.69 7.37
C LEU A 18 33.04 -28.39 6.53
N GLY A 19 34.05 -28.16 5.70
CA GLY A 19 34.08 -27.02 4.80
C GLY A 19 32.91 -27.02 3.81
N VAL A 20 32.63 -28.15 3.17
CA VAL A 20 31.50 -28.31 2.27
C VAL A 20 30.18 -28.09 3.02
N PHE A 21 30.04 -28.66 4.20
CA PHE A 21 28.85 -28.46 5.04
C PHE A 21 28.64 -26.98 5.41
N ALA A 22 29.70 -26.27 5.79
CA ALA A 22 29.63 -24.86 6.11
C ALA A 22 29.19 -24.00 4.90
N VAL A 23 29.72 -24.29 3.70
CA VAL A 23 29.31 -23.60 2.47
C VAL A 23 27.83 -23.89 2.14
N PHE A 24 27.40 -25.13 2.23
CA PHE A 24 25.97 -25.47 2.02
C PHE A 24 25.06 -24.80 3.04
N SER A 25 25.44 -24.77 4.31
CA SER A 25 24.65 -24.10 5.34
C SER A 25 24.53 -22.60 5.08
N MET A 26 25.61 -21.95 4.63
CA MET A 26 25.59 -20.54 4.25
C MET A 26 24.69 -20.29 3.04
N LEU A 27 24.77 -21.12 2.00
CA LEU A 27 23.91 -21.04 0.82
C LEU A 27 22.44 -21.20 1.18
N LEU A 28 22.08 -22.16 2.00
CA LEU A 28 20.70 -22.38 2.46
C LEU A 28 20.18 -21.17 3.25
N THR A 29 21.03 -20.56 4.08
CA THR A 29 20.66 -19.35 4.85
C THR A 29 20.38 -18.18 3.92
N VAL A 30 21.23 -17.97 2.91
CA VAL A 30 21.05 -16.88 1.94
C VAL A 30 19.80 -17.10 1.10
N LEU A 31 19.59 -18.30 0.57
CA LEU A 31 18.40 -18.65 -0.21
C LEU A 31 17.12 -18.53 0.64
N GLY A 32 17.15 -18.97 1.89
CA GLY A 32 16.02 -18.83 2.81
C GLY A 32 15.69 -17.37 3.11
N ALA A 33 16.70 -16.51 3.28
CA ALA A 33 16.51 -15.09 3.49
C ALA A 33 15.95 -14.38 2.24
N GLN A 34 16.36 -14.80 1.04
CA GLN A 34 15.83 -14.25 -0.22
C GLN A 34 14.36 -14.64 -0.42
N ALA A 35 14.02 -15.93 -0.26
CA ALA A 35 12.64 -16.42 -0.34
C ALA A 35 11.72 -15.74 0.68
N TYR A 36 12.22 -15.48 1.89
CA TYR A 36 11.45 -14.78 2.92
C TYR A 36 11.16 -13.31 2.57
N ARG A 37 12.13 -12.61 1.99
CA ARG A 37 11.93 -11.23 1.52
C ARG A 37 10.91 -11.15 0.40
N GLU A 38 11.00 -12.03 -0.59
CA GLU A 38 10.07 -12.08 -1.72
C GLU A 38 8.60 -12.30 -1.25
N ILE A 39 8.40 -13.18 -0.27
CA ILE A 39 7.06 -13.43 0.32
C ILE A 39 6.55 -12.20 1.08
N ILE A 40 7.41 -11.48 1.80
CA ILE A 40 6.99 -10.28 2.54
C ILE A 40 6.64 -9.16 1.58
N ASP A 41 7.43 -8.91 0.55
CA ASP A 41 7.21 -7.84 -0.42
C ASP A 41 5.91 -8.08 -1.20
N GLU A 42 5.66 -9.30 -1.66
CA GLU A 42 4.40 -9.68 -2.33
C GLU A 42 3.19 -9.57 -1.39
N SER A 43 3.32 -10.00 -0.14
CA SER A 43 2.24 -9.89 0.85
C SER A 43 1.91 -8.45 1.22
N SER A 44 2.89 -7.55 1.26
CA SER A 44 2.69 -6.16 1.61
C SER A 44 2.00 -5.37 0.49
N SER A 45 2.33 -5.61 -0.77
CA SER A 45 1.69 -4.95 -1.92
C SER A 45 0.21 -5.33 -2.02
N HIS A 46 -0.15 -6.61 -1.91
CA HIS A 46 -1.54 -7.06 -1.86
C HIS A 46 -2.32 -6.50 -0.68
N THR A 47 -1.66 -6.28 0.45
CA THR A 47 -2.28 -5.69 1.63
C THR A 47 -2.59 -4.21 1.42
N ARG A 48 -1.68 -3.44 0.83
CA ARG A 48 -1.89 -2.01 0.49
C ARG A 48 -3.03 -1.83 -0.52
N GLU A 49 -3.07 -2.65 -1.55
CA GLU A 49 -4.16 -2.64 -2.54
C GLU A 49 -5.53 -2.84 -1.86
N ARG A 50 -5.64 -3.83 -0.97
CA ARG A 50 -6.89 -4.12 -0.24
C ARG A 50 -7.26 -2.99 0.73
N ILE A 51 -6.27 -2.36 1.38
CA ILE A 51 -6.50 -1.22 2.28
C ILE A 51 -7.11 -0.07 1.48
N MET A 52 -6.49 0.35 0.38
CA MET A 52 -7.00 1.43 -0.46
C MET A 52 -8.41 1.15 -0.98
N GLN A 53 -8.61 -0.01 -1.63
CA GLN A 53 -9.91 -0.37 -2.19
C GLN A 53 -11.01 -0.42 -1.11
N THR A 54 -10.69 -0.96 0.05
CA THR A 54 -11.64 -1.07 1.17
C THR A 54 -11.91 0.29 1.77
N PHE A 55 -10.88 1.10 1.96
CA PHE A 55 -10.99 2.44 2.53
C PHE A 55 -11.85 3.36 1.67
N VAL A 56 -11.50 3.52 0.38
CA VAL A 56 -12.24 4.40 -0.53
C VAL A 56 -13.69 3.92 -0.70
N ARG A 57 -13.89 2.59 -0.83
CA ARG A 57 -15.25 2.02 -0.92
C ARG A 57 -16.08 2.29 0.32
N ASN A 58 -15.49 2.15 1.51
CA ASN A 58 -16.20 2.38 2.75
C ASN A 58 -16.51 3.87 2.95
N ALA A 59 -15.55 4.75 2.63
CA ALA A 59 -15.75 6.19 2.71
C ALA A 59 -16.92 6.64 1.81
N VAL A 60 -16.93 6.22 0.54
CA VAL A 60 -18.02 6.55 -0.39
C VAL A 60 -19.37 5.96 0.03
N ARG A 61 -19.38 4.70 0.49
CA ARG A 61 -20.63 4.04 0.91
C ARG A 61 -21.21 4.56 2.23
N ALA A 62 -20.37 5.10 3.09
CA ALA A 62 -20.84 5.70 4.35
C ALA A 62 -21.68 6.96 4.10
N GLN A 63 -21.46 7.63 2.98
CA GLN A 63 -22.16 8.85 2.54
C GLN A 63 -22.99 8.56 1.28
N ASP A 64 -23.87 7.54 1.34
CA ASP A 64 -24.70 7.07 0.21
C ASP A 64 -25.84 8.06 -0.13
N GLU A 65 -25.55 9.35 -0.13
CA GLU A 65 -26.45 10.42 -0.54
C GLU A 65 -26.17 10.82 -2.00
N ALA A 66 -27.19 11.30 -2.67
CA ALA A 66 -27.06 11.80 -4.03
C ALA A 66 -26.15 13.04 -4.05
N ASP A 67 -25.23 13.09 -5.00
CA ASP A 67 -24.26 14.17 -5.21
C ASP A 67 -23.28 14.42 -4.02
N ALA A 68 -23.16 13.46 -3.11
CA ALA A 68 -22.21 13.55 -2.00
C ALA A 68 -20.75 13.41 -2.44
N VAL A 69 -20.47 12.90 -3.64
CA VAL A 69 -19.11 12.63 -4.13
C VAL A 69 -18.77 13.56 -5.28
N SER A 70 -17.66 14.28 -5.17
CA SER A 70 -17.10 15.11 -6.23
C SER A 70 -15.60 14.89 -6.40
N ILE A 71 -15.08 15.27 -7.57
CA ILE A 71 -13.65 15.33 -7.85
C ILE A 71 -13.27 16.78 -7.95
N GLU A 72 -12.33 17.21 -7.15
CA GLU A 72 -11.89 18.59 -7.01
C GLU A 72 -10.37 18.67 -7.18
N GLU A 73 -9.85 19.87 -7.33
CA GLU A 73 -8.41 20.13 -7.40
C GLU A 73 -8.08 21.36 -6.53
N TYR A 74 -7.14 21.17 -5.62
CA TYR A 74 -6.63 22.22 -4.76
C TYR A 74 -5.12 22.35 -4.92
N ASP A 75 -4.66 23.51 -5.38
CA ASP A 75 -3.24 23.80 -5.60
C ASP A 75 -2.50 22.74 -6.44
N GLY A 76 -3.18 22.17 -7.45
CA GLY A 76 -2.64 21.12 -8.30
C GLY A 76 -2.70 19.73 -7.72
N VAL A 77 -3.33 19.55 -6.55
CA VAL A 77 -3.56 18.24 -5.93
C VAL A 77 -4.97 17.77 -6.27
N PRO A 78 -5.12 16.68 -7.04
CA PRO A 78 -6.44 16.09 -7.27
C PRO A 78 -6.94 15.41 -6.00
N VAL A 79 -8.18 15.69 -5.63
CA VAL A 79 -8.80 15.15 -4.44
C VAL A 79 -10.15 14.51 -4.75
N LEU A 80 -10.45 13.41 -4.11
CA LEU A 80 -11.79 12.87 -4.01
C LEU A 80 -12.45 13.50 -2.78
N ALA A 81 -13.46 14.33 -3.00
CA ALA A 81 -14.23 14.98 -1.95
C ALA A 81 -15.55 14.24 -1.71
N ILE A 82 -15.85 13.96 -0.45
CA ILE A 82 -17.07 13.29 -0.01
C ILE A 82 -17.75 14.23 0.99
N HIS A 83 -18.87 14.80 0.58
CA HIS A 83 -19.61 15.79 1.36
C HIS A 83 -20.64 15.08 2.26
N SER A 84 -20.81 15.62 3.46
CA SER A 84 -21.81 15.16 4.42
C SER A 84 -22.42 16.31 5.19
N ASP A 85 -23.66 16.17 5.61
CA ASP A 85 -24.32 17.07 6.56
C ASP A 85 -24.49 16.33 7.90
N ILE A 86 -23.96 16.90 8.94
CA ILE A 86 -24.09 16.36 10.30
C ILE A 86 -24.72 17.43 11.17
N ASP A 87 -25.95 17.21 11.60
CA ASP A 87 -26.72 18.14 12.44
C ASP A 87 -26.87 19.55 11.86
N GLY A 88 -26.93 19.67 10.51
CA GLY A 88 -27.04 20.95 9.81
C GLY A 88 -25.70 21.67 9.60
N GLU A 89 -24.59 21.02 9.89
CA GLU A 89 -23.26 21.49 9.55
C GLU A 89 -22.64 20.64 8.45
N GLY A 90 -22.14 21.31 7.38
CA GLY A 90 -21.47 20.65 6.28
C GLY A 90 -20.05 20.22 6.66
N TYR A 91 -19.71 18.98 6.36
CA TYR A 91 -18.38 18.40 6.49
C TYR A 91 -17.94 17.82 5.15
N THR A 92 -16.63 17.79 4.93
CA THR A 92 -16.05 17.14 3.75
C THR A 92 -14.91 16.24 4.17
N GLN A 93 -14.95 15.02 3.66
CA GLN A 93 -13.86 14.06 3.74
C GLN A 93 -13.10 14.10 2.41
N TYR A 94 -11.84 14.49 2.45
CA TYR A 94 -10.94 14.52 1.31
C TYR A 94 -10.03 13.32 1.32
N ILE A 95 -9.87 12.66 0.17
CA ILE A 95 -8.93 11.56 -0.04
C ILE A 95 -8.01 11.97 -1.19
N TYR A 96 -6.71 12.00 -0.96
CA TYR A 96 -5.71 12.51 -1.90
C TYR A 96 -4.34 11.92 -1.65
N CYS A 97 -3.43 12.08 -2.62
CA CYS A 97 -2.02 11.72 -2.46
C CYS A 97 -1.20 12.99 -2.20
N TRP A 98 -0.39 12.97 -1.13
CA TRP A 98 0.49 14.06 -0.78
C TRP A 98 1.80 13.55 -0.18
N GLN A 99 2.93 14.00 -0.74
CA GLN A 99 4.29 13.66 -0.28
C GLN A 99 4.55 12.14 -0.16
N GLY A 100 4.07 11.35 -1.10
CA GLY A 100 4.29 9.91 -1.12
C GLY A 100 3.36 9.12 -0.22
N GLU A 101 2.26 9.70 0.23
CA GLU A 101 1.26 9.06 1.09
C GLU A 101 -0.16 9.32 0.58
N LEU A 102 -1.00 8.29 0.62
CA LEU A 102 -2.45 8.47 0.56
C LEU A 102 -2.92 9.03 1.89
N ARG A 103 -3.60 10.15 1.86
CA ARG A 103 -4.06 10.87 3.04
C ARG A 103 -5.56 11.06 3.06
N GLU A 104 -6.10 11.20 4.25
CA GLU A 104 -7.48 11.56 4.54
C GLU A 104 -7.51 12.84 5.37
N LEU A 105 -8.36 13.79 4.96
CA LEU A 105 -8.68 14.96 5.77
C LEU A 105 -10.20 15.04 5.93
N PHE A 106 -10.68 14.92 7.16
CA PHE A 106 -12.08 15.17 7.50
C PHE A 106 -12.20 16.52 8.22
N THR A 107 -12.90 17.46 7.59
CA THR A 107 -13.00 18.82 8.11
C THR A 107 -14.35 19.43 7.82
N SER A 108 -14.72 20.49 8.58
CA SER A 108 -15.91 21.29 8.27
C SER A 108 -15.73 22.00 6.92
N ALA A 109 -16.79 22.07 6.12
CA ALA A 109 -16.81 22.76 4.83
C ALA A 109 -16.46 24.27 4.90
N ARG A 110 -16.33 24.83 6.12
CA ARG A 110 -15.91 26.22 6.36
C ARG A 110 -14.39 26.43 6.38
N TYR A 111 -13.63 25.34 6.55
CA TYR A 111 -12.17 25.39 6.62
C TYR A 111 -11.56 25.19 5.23
N ALA A 112 -10.50 25.93 4.95
CA ALA A 112 -9.74 25.72 3.72
C ALA A 112 -9.07 24.36 3.74
N PHE A 113 -8.98 23.73 2.56
CA PHE A 113 -8.21 22.49 2.41
C PHE A 113 -6.72 22.82 2.45
N GLU A 114 -6.01 22.15 3.36
CA GLU A 114 -4.54 22.17 3.43
C GLU A 114 -4.02 20.73 3.36
N PRO A 115 -3.24 20.36 2.33
CA PRO A 115 -2.80 18.97 2.14
C PRO A 115 -1.97 18.39 3.28
N GLU A 116 -1.35 19.25 4.07
CA GLU A 116 -0.50 18.88 5.21
C GLU A 116 -1.31 18.38 6.40
N ASP A 117 -2.56 18.83 6.54
CA ASP A 117 -3.41 18.53 7.69
C ASP A 117 -4.01 17.10 7.65
N GLY A 118 -3.93 16.44 6.50
CA GLY A 118 -4.46 15.07 6.36
C GLY A 118 -3.70 14.04 7.14
N THR A 119 -4.42 13.04 7.64
CA THR A 119 -3.86 11.87 8.30
C THR A 119 -3.39 10.86 7.27
N PRO A 120 -2.15 10.36 7.34
CA PRO A 120 -1.65 9.34 6.41
C PRO A 120 -2.36 8.00 6.64
N ILE A 121 -2.73 7.32 5.53
CA ILE A 121 -3.38 6.01 5.51
C ILE A 121 -2.38 4.93 5.12
N CYS A 122 -1.68 5.13 4.00
CA CYS A 122 -0.64 4.23 3.49
C CYS A 122 0.29 4.97 2.53
N GLU A 123 1.44 4.37 2.24
CA GLU A 123 2.37 4.86 1.22
C GLU A 123 1.73 4.75 -0.17
N ALA A 124 1.81 5.82 -0.96
CA ALA A 124 1.31 5.90 -2.34
C ALA A 124 2.04 6.99 -3.10
N GLU A 125 2.48 6.70 -4.34
CA GLU A 125 3.09 7.70 -5.23
C GLU A 125 2.06 8.54 -5.99
N GLY A 126 0.84 8.00 -6.16
CA GLY A 126 -0.22 8.69 -6.87
C GLY A 126 -1.62 8.21 -6.49
N PHE A 127 -2.56 9.13 -6.57
CA PHE A 127 -3.99 8.86 -6.45
C PHE A 127 -4.75 9.66 -7.50
N GLU A 128 -5.57 8.98 -8.28
CA GLU A 128 -6.44 9.56 -9.29
C GLU A 128 -7.86 9.07 -9.06
N ALA A 129 -8.83 9.95 -9.19
CA ALA A 129 -10.23 9.60 -9.13
C ALA A 129 -10.98 10.21 -10.31
N VAL A 130 -11.89 9.44 -10.89
CA VAL A 130 -12.75 9.88 -12.00
C VAL A 130 -14.18 9.45 -11.70
N LEU A 131 -15.11 10.38 -11.79
CA LEU A 131 -16.54 10.14 -11.60
C LEU A 131 -17.29 10.36 -12.91
N GLU A 132 -17.79 9.28 -13.50
CA GLU A 132 -18.52 9.31 -14.75
C GLU A 132 -19.80 8.48 -14.67
N ASN A 133 -20.93 9.06 -15.03
CA ASN A 133 -22.23 8.35 -15.09
C ASN A 133 -22.58 7.61 -13.79
N GLY A 134 -22.23 8.17 -12.61
CA GLY A 134 -22.46 7.53 -11.32
C GLY A 134 -21.49 6.39 -10.99
N LEU A 135 -20.43 6.20 -11.78
CA LEU A 135 -19.34 5.28 -11.47
C LEU A 135 -18.08 6.04 -11.07
N LEU A 136 -17.66 5.87 -9.84
CA LEU A 136 -16.36 6.34 -9.36
C LEU A 136 -15.31 5.30 -9.68
N THR A 137 -14.28 5.69 -10.41
CA THR A 137 -13.06 4.92 -10.63
C THR A 137 -11.92 5.57 -9.87
N ALA A 138 -11.42 4.92 -8.83
CA ALA A 138 -10.28 5.39 -8.05
C ALA A 138 -9.06 4.52 -8.34
N ARG A 139 -7.93 5.15 -8.70
CA ARG A 139 -6.64 4.50 -8.97
C ARG A 139 -5.60 4.99 -7.98
N MET A 140 -4.85 4.08 -7.43
CA MET A 140 -3.69 4.36 -6.58
C MET A 140 -2.46 3.69 -7.20
N THR A 141 -1.36 4.41 -7.23
CA THR A 141 -0.04 3.88 -7.59
C THR A 141 0.77 3.77 -6.30
N ASP A 142 1.27 2.58 -5.99
CA ASP A 142 2.15 2.36 -4.84
C ASP A 142 3.60 2.78 -5.14
N ALA A 143 4.48 2.70 -4.12
CA ALA A 143 5.89 3.04 -4.23
C ALA A 143 6.68 2.13 -5.20
N GLU A 144 6.14 0.94 -5.51
CA GLU A 144 6.70 -0.01 -6.47
C GLU A 144 6.18 0.22 -7.89
N GLY A 145 5.28 1.21 -8.10
CA GLY A 145 4.66 1.53 -9.39
C GLY A 145 3.50 0.61 -9.76
N THR A 146 2.99 -0.21 -8.81
CA THR A 146 1.83 -1.06 -9.04
C THR A 146 0.55 -0.23 -8.97
N VAL A 147 -0.31 -0.39 -9.96
CA VAL A 147 -1.57 0.35 -10.01
C VAL A 147 -2.72 -0.51 -9.51
N SER A 148 -3.36 -0.06 -8.45
CA SER A 148 -4.59 -0.63 -7.92
C SER A 148 -5.79 0.20 -8.33
N THR A 149 -6.89 -0.44 -8.72
CA THR A 149 -8.11 0.26 -9.17
C THR A 149 -9.33 -0.22 -8.39
N ALA A 150 -10.11 0.72 -7.89
CA ALA A 150 -11.41 0.47 -7.28
C ALA A 150 -12.54 1.06 -8.14
N TYR A 151 -13.60 0.28 -8.34
CA TYR A 151 -14.83 0.69 -9.02
C TYR A 151 -15.96 0.74 -8.02
N ILE A 152 -16.61 1.88 -7.89
CA ILE A 152 -17.65 2.12 -6.90
C ILE A 152 -18.83 2.80 -7.58
N ALA A 153 -20.01 2.17 -7.54
CA ALA A 153 -21.23 2.81 -7.99
C ALA A 153 -21.68 3.83 -6.94
N CYS A 154 -21.80 5.09 -7.34
CA CYS A 154 -22.34 6.18 -6.54
C CYS A 154 -23.81 6.42 -6.91
N ARG A 155 -24.62 6.84 -5.95
CA ARG A 155 -25.97 7.31 -6.28
C ARG A 155 -25.87 8.64 -6.99
N SER A 156 -26.29 8.68 -8.25
CA SER A 156 -26.49 9.93 -8.96
C SER A 156 -27.95 10.37 -8.82
N VAL A 157 -28.19 11.67 -8.68
CA VAL A 157 -29.52 12.24 -8.86
C VAL A 157 -29.89 12.06 -10.33
N GLN A 158 -31.06 11.45 -10.58
CA GLN A 158 -31.70 11.48 -11.90
C GLN A 158 -32.36 12.81 -12.15
#